data_c0f748a780e6145f7fbebf33795e8eac
#
_entry.id   c0f748a780e6145f7fbebf33795e8eac
#
_cell.length_a   1.000
_cell.length_b   1.000
_cell.length_c   1.000
_cell.angle_alpha   90.00
_cell.angle_beta   90.00
_cell.angle_gamma   90.00
#
_symmetry.space_group_name_H-M   'P 1'
#
loop_
_entity.id
_entity.type
_entity.pdbx_description
1 polymer ?
#
loop_
_entity_poly.entity_id
_entity_poly.type
_entity_poly.pdbx_seq_one_letter_code
_entity_poly.pdbx_strand_id
1 'polypeptide(L)'
;MSLSKDGHNIFHDPDGKMGLSKEAYYFIGGIMKHMKGVTLIMNPLVNSYKRLVPGYEAPCYIAWSATNRSPLIRIPASRGEETRVELRSPDPAANPYLALAVCLAAGITVSEIKLSHRKKCRKMSMN
;
A
#
# COMPACT_ATOMS: atom_id res chain seq x y z
N MET A 1 1.38 8.04 1.42
CA MET A 1 1.60 7.81 -0.03
C MET A 1 0.28 7.94 -0.77
N SER A 2 0.31 8.54 -1.92
CA SER A 2 -0.78 8.57 -2.90
C SER A 2 -0.19 8.54 -4.30
N LEU A 3 -1.01 8.27 -5.30
CA LEU A 3 -0.62 8.38 -6.70
C LEU A 3 -1.50 9.44 -7.38
N SER A 4 -0.90 10.20 -8.27
CA SER A 4 -1.60 11.22 -9.06
C SER A 4 -1.40 10.97 -10.55
N LYS A 5 -2.42 11.31 -11.34
CA LYS A 5 -2.40 11.25 -12.78
C LYS A 5 -3.09 12.50 -13.33
N ASP A 6 -2.43 13.21 -14.23
CA ASP A 6 -2.96 14.44 -14.84
C ASP A 6 -3.42 15.48 -13.79
N GLY A 7 -2.67 15.61 -12.70
CA GLY A 7 -2.97 16.55 -11.62
C GLY A 7 -4.05 16.10 -10.64
N HIS A 8 -4.60 14.90 -10.80
CA HIS A 8 -5.64 14.35 -9.93
C HIS A 8 -5.14 13.18 -9.09
N ASN A 9 -5.54 13.15 -7.83
CA ASN A 9 -5.26 12.03 -6.92
C ASN A 9 -6.12 10.82 -7.30
N ILE A 10 -5.48 9.79 -7.85
CA ILE A 10 -6.20 8.59 -8.33
C ILE A 10 -6.60 7.62 -7.21
N PHE A 11 -6.21 7.87 -5.97
CA PHE A 11 -6.68 7.09 -4.82
C PHE A 11 -8.07 7.51 -4.34
N HIS A 12 -8.52 8.71 -4.69
CA HIS A 12 -9.83 9.22 -4.34
C HIS A 12 -10.89 8.78 -5.35
N ASP A 13 -12.00 8.27 -4.82
CA ASP A 13 -13.24 8.01 -5.57
C ASP A 13 -14.41 8.24 -4.62
N PRO A 14 -15.20 9.32 -4.82
CA PRO A 14 -16.32 9.61 -3.94
C PRO A 14 -17.41 8.54 -3.96
N ASP A 15 -17.53 7.77 -5.03
CA ASP A 15 -18.47 6.66 -5.18
C ASP A 15 -17.88 5.32 -4.73
N GLY A 16 -16.59 5.29 -4.40
CA GLY A 16 -15.89 4.11 -3.93
C GLY A 16 -16.18 3.81 -2.45
N LYS A 17 -15.98 2.54 -2.07
CA LYS A 17 -16.07 2.13 -0.67
C LYS A 17 -15.04 2.93 0.16
N MET A 18 -15.49 3.57 1.23
CA MET A 18 -14.69 4.45 2.09
C MET A 18 -14.07 5.65 1.36
N GLY A 19 -14.60 6.06 0.21
CA GLY A 19 -14.07 7.15 -0.59
C GLY A 19 -12.75 6.81 -1.31
N LEU A 20 -12.42 5.53 -1.41
CA LEU A 20 -11.20 5.05 -2.05
C LEU A 20 -11.50 4.39 -3.41
N SER A 21 -10.62 4.65 -4.37
CA SER A 21 -10.68 4.03 -5.70
C SER A 21 -10.24 2.55 -5.66
N LYS A 22 -10.55 1.83 -6.72
CA LYS A 22 -10.03 0.47 -6.93
C LYS A 22 -8.51 0.44 -7.00
N GLU A 23 -7.90 1.47 -7.58
CA GLU A 23 -6.45 1.64 -7.65
C GLU A 23 -5.83 1.73 -6.26
N ALA A 24 -6.46 2.45 -5.33
CA ALA A 24 -6.01 2.52 -3.94
C ALA A 24 -6.04 1.13 -3.27
N TYR A 25 -7.11 0.38 -3.43
CA TYR A 25 -7.20 -0.99 -2.88
C TYR A 25 -6.20 -1.95 -3.53
N TYR A 26 -5.93 -1.84 -4.82
CA TYR A 26 -4.92 -2.64 -5.50
C TYR A 26 -3.52 -2.32 -5.00
N PHE A 27 -3.24 -1.04 -4.77
CA PHE A 27 -1.97 -0.59 -4.21
C PHE A 27 -1.73 -1.14 -2.80
N ILE A 28 -2.74 -1.05 -1.93
CA ILE A 28 -2.72 -1.64 -0.58
C ILE A 28 -2.46 -3.14 -0.66
N GLY A 29 -3.19 -3.84 -1.50
CA GLY A 29 -3.05 -5.29 -1.69
C GLY A 29 -1.66 -5.68 -2.19
N GLY A 30 -1.08 -4.90 -3.09
CA GLY A 30 0.27 -5.11 -3.60
C GLY A 30 1.35 -4.97 -2.51
N ILE A 31 1.26 -3.91 -1.69
CA ILE A 31 2.16 -3.71 -0.56
C ILE A 31 2.04 -4.86 0.44
N MET A 32 0.82 -5.23 0.82
CA MET A 32 0.59 -6.33 1.77
C MET A 32 1.15 -7.66 1.26
N LYS A 33 0.98 -7.95 -0.02
CA LYS A 33 1.48 -9.18 -0.66
C LYS A 33 3.00 -9.29 -0.59
N HIS A 34 3.71 -8.19 -0.80
CA HIS A 34 5.16 -8.18 -0.90
C HIS A 34 5.88 -7.76 0.38
N MET A 35 5.14 -7.41 1.44
CA MET A 35 5.72 -6.81 2.65
C MET A 35 6.81 -7.65 3.29
N LYS A 36 6.64 -8.96 3.37
CA LYS A 36 7.66 -9.85 3.94
C LYS A 36 8.99 -9.80 3.16
N GLY A 37 8.90 -9.73 1.83
CA GLY A 37 10.08 -9.66 0.97
C GLY A 37 10.80 -8.30 1.01
N VAL A 38 10.08 -7.21 1.28
CA VAL A 38 10.67 -5.86 1.30
C VAL A 38 11.08 -5.39 2.70
N THR A 39 10.78 -6.15 3.74
CA THR A 39 11.07 -5.77 5.13
C THR A 39 12.56 -5.50 5.36
N LEU A 40 13.46 -6.24 4.71
CA LEU A 40 14.90 -6.02 4.82
C LEU A 40 15.32 -4.60 4.38
N ILE A 41 14.67 -4.07 3.36
CA ILE A 41 14.93 -2.70 2.86
C ILE A 41 14.26 -1.67 3.77
N MET A 42 13.05 -1.95 4.26
CA MET A 42 12.28 -1.05 5.14
C MET A 42 12.84 -1.00 6.56
N ASN A 43 13.46 -2.08 7.02
CA ASN A 43 13.99 -2.25 8.37
C ASN A 43 15.42 -2.81 8.30
N PRO A 44 16.42 -1.98 7.92
CA PRO A 44 17.75 -2.46 7.53
C PRO A 44 18.67 -2.82 8.71
N LEU A 45 18.33 -2.44 9.93
CA LEU A 45 19.16 -2.66 11.11
C LEU A 45 18.58 -3.76 12.01
N VAL A 46 19.43 -4.43 12.78
CA VAL A 46 19.00 -5.38 13.81
C VAL A 46 18.04 -4.71 14.79
N ASN A 47 18.34 -3.48 15.20
CA ASN A 47 17.48 -2.70 16.10
C ASN A 47 16.12 -2.33 15.47
N SER A 48 16.00 -2.29 14.15
CA SER A 48 14.72 -2.08 13.48
C SER A 48 13.68 -3.14 13.86
N TYR A 49 14.10 -4.39 13.96
CA TYR A 49 13.22 -5.52 14.31
C TYR A 49 12.81 -5.55 15.77
N LYS A 50 13.61 -4.97 16.68
CA LYS A 50 13.24 -4.82 18.09
C LYS A 50 12.03 -3.92 18.30
N ARG A 51 11.76 -3.03 17.36
CA ARG A 51 10.59 -2.15 17.34
C ARG A 51 9.31 -2.87 16.90
N LEU A 52 9.43 -3.90 16.06
CA LEU A 52 8.32 -4.64 15.44
C LEU A 52 7.77 -5.72 16.37
N VAL A 53 7.35 -5.34 17.56
CA VAL A 53 6.82 -6.25 18.59
C VAL A 53 5.50 -5.71 19.15
N PRO A 54 4.59 -6.58 19.64
CA PRO A 54 3.34 -6.14 20.26
C PRO A 54 3.57 -5.20 21.45
N GLY A 55 2.69 -4.22 21.58
CA GLY A 55 2.75 -3.23 22.68
C GLY A 55 3.52 -1.95 22.36
N TYR A 56 4.19 -1.89 21.22
CA TYR A 56 4.83 -0.67 20.69
C TYR A 56 4.02 -0.07 19.55
N GLU A 57 4.33 1.15 19.13
CA GLU A 57 3.59 1.84 18.06
C GLU A 57 3.80 1.24 16.66
N ALA A 58 4.89 0.50 16.45
CA ALA A 58 5.19 -0.12 15.17
C ALA A 58 4.27 -1.32 14.88
N PRO A 59 3.90 -1.55 13.61
CA PRO A 59 2.97 -2.61 13.24
C PRO A 59 3.61 -4.00 13.34
N CYS A 60 2.88 -4.96 13.91
CA CYS A 60 3.26 -6.38 13.98
C CYS A 60 2.44 -7.26 13.04
N TYR A 61 1.39 -6.72 12.44
CA TYR A 61 0.42 -7.45 11.62
C TYR A 61 0.37 -6.90 10.20
N ILE A 62 0.37 -7.79 9.21
CA ILE A 62 0.16 -7.44 7.80
C ILE A 62 -1.34 -7.28 7.57
N ALA A 63 -1.85 -6.10 7.83
CA ALA A 63 -3.25 -5.74 7.69
C ALA A 63 -3.37 -4.25 7.39
N TRP A 64 -4.57 -3.79 7.06
CA TRP A 64 -4.88 -2.37 6.91
C TRP A 64 -6.13 -1.97 7.70
N SER A 65 -6.25 -0.71 8.09
CA SER A 65 -7.42 -0.18 8.77
C SER A 65 -7.56 1.33 8.56
N ALA A 66 -8.81 1.80 8.58
CA ALA A 66 -9.13 3.23 8.60
C ALA A 66 -9.25 3.78 10.02
N THR A 67 -9.45 2.93 11.01
CA THR A 67 -9.74 3.33 12.39
C THR A 67 -8.67 2.92 13.39
N ASN A 68 -8.03 1.79 13.17
CA ASN A 68 -7.03 1.23 14.06
C ASN A 68 -5.61 1.65 13.66
N ARG A 69 -4.75 1.93 14.64
CA ARG A 69 -3.34 2.29 14.44
C ARG A 69 -2.36 1.11 14.54
N SER A 70 -2.85 -0.09 14.87
CA SER A 70 -1.99 -1.27 15.03
C SER A 70 -1.56 -1.93 13.71
N PRO A 71 -2.34 -1.93 12.61
CA PRO A 71 -1.96 -2.61 11.40
C PRO A 71 -0.86 -1.90 10.61
N LEU A 72 -0.30 -2.63 9.66
CA LEU A 72 0.77 -2.19 8.76
C LEU A 72 0.42 -0.92 7.97
N ILE A 73 -0.79 -0.84 7.46
CA ILE A 73 -1.27 0.27 6.64
C ILE A 73 -2.44 0.96 7.33
N ARG A 74 -2.32 2.26 7.51
CA ARG A 74 -3.39 3.13 7.98
C ARG A 74 -3.94 3.95 6.82
N ILE A 75 -5.26 4.11 6.81
CA ILE A 75 -5.95 5.03 5.90
C ILE A 75 -6.47 6.21 6.73
N PRO A 76 -5.88 7.40 6.61
CA PRO A 76 -6.39 8.59 7.30
C PRO A 76 -7.81 8.94 6.87
N ALA A 77 -8.51 9.72 7.69
CA ALA A 77 -9.88 10.13 7.40
C ALA A 77 -10.00 11.13 6.24
N SER A 78 -8.94 11.87 5.93
CA SER A 78 -8.92 12.85 4.85
C SER A 78 -9.21 12.21 3.48
N ARG A 79 -10.01 12.90 2.67
CA ARG A 79 -10.37 12.49 1.31
C ARG A 79 -10.15 13.65 0.33
N GLY A 80 -10.51 13.47 -0.94
CA GLY A 80 -10.21 14.42 -2.00
C GLY A 80 -8.73 14.36 -2.38
N GLU A 81 -8.11 15.50 -2.54
CA GLU A 81 -6.68 15.59 -2.89
C GLU A 81 -5.76 15.09 -1.76
N GLU A 82 -6.26 15.02 -0.53
CA GLU A 82 -5.51 14.51 0.63
C GLU A 82 -5.66 13.00 0.84
N THR A 83 -6.39 12.30 0.00
CA THR A 83 -6.58 10.85 0.07
C THR A 83 -5.22 10.15 -0.06
N ARG A 84 -4.89 9.34 0.94
CA ARG A 84 -3.59 8.66 0.99
C ARG A 84 -3.64 7.39 1.82
N VAL A 85 -2.62 6.58 1.69
CA VAL A 85 -2.33 5.45 2.55
C VAL A 85 -1.02 5.68 3.28
N GLU A 86 -0.93 5.25 4.53
CA GLU A 86 0.25 5.40 5.36
C GLU A 86 0.82 4.01 5.69
N LEU A 87 2.00 3.71 5.16
CA LEU A 87 2.75 2.52 5.52
C LEU A 87 3.52 2.81 6.82
N ARG A 88 3.34 1.97 7.84
CA ARG A 88 3.85 2.21 9.18
C ARG A 88 5.08 1.39 9.55
N SER A 89 5.50 0.47 8.69
CA SER A 89 6.65 -0.40 8.92
C SER A 89 8.01 0.27 8.75
N PRO A 90 8.24 1.21 7.78
CA PRO A 90 9.58 1.72 7.52
C PRO A 90 10.23 2.33 8.76
N ASP A 91 11.48 1.93 9.00
CA ASP A 91 12.33 2.44 10.06
C ASP A 91 12.93 3.80 9.64
N PRO A 92 13.18 4.76 10.56
CA PRO A 92 13.90 5.99 10.24
C PRO A 92 15.30 5.78 9.62
N ALA A 93 15.93 4.63 9.86
CA ALA A 93 17.21 4.27 9.25
C ALA A 93 17.10 3.74 7.81
N ALA A 94 15.89 3.49 7.30
CA ALA A 94 15.68 3.06 5.93
C ALA A 94 16.13 4.14 4.93
N ASN A 95 16.73 3.71 3.81
CA ASN A 95 17.01 4.63 2.71
C ASN A 95 15.69 5.07 2.07
N PRO A 96 15.33 6.36 2.10
CA PRO A 96 14.03 6.80 1.61
C PRO A 96 13.81 6.58 0.10
N TYR A 97 14.85 6.65 -0.70
CA TYR A 97 14.77 6.39 -2.14
C TYR A 97 14.45 4.92 -2.43
N LEU A 98 15.14 4.01 -1.76
CA LEU A 98 14.87 2.57 -1.87
C LEU A 98 13.49 2.21 -1.31
N ALA A 99 13.12 2.75 -0.15
CA ALA A 99 11.83 2.52 0.46
C ALA A 99 10.67 2.94 -0.45
N LEU A 100 10.75 4.14 -1.04
CA LEU A 100 9.73 4.62 -1.98
C LEU A 100 9.70 3.81 -3.27
N ALA A 101 10.84 3.42 -3.82
CA ALA A 101 10.93 2.60 -5.03
C ALA A 101 10.28 1.22 -4.83
N VAL A 102 10.54 0.53 -3.73
CA VAL A 102 9.93 -0.77 -3.45
C VAL A 102 8.45 -0.66 -3.10
N CYS A 103 8.01 0.41 -2.45
CA CYS A 103 6.59 0.69 -2.23
C CYS A 103 5.84 0.83 -3.55
N LEU A 104 6.38 1.62 -4.48
CA LEU A 104 5.77 1.81 -5.79
C LEU A 104 5.72 0.49 -6.57
N ALA A 105 6.83 -0.23 -6.66
CA ALA A 105 6.90 -1.51 -7.35
C ALA A 105 5.92 -2.53 -6.76
N ALA A 106 5.87 -2.69 -5.44
CA ALA A 106 4.94 -3.59 -4.77
C ALA A 106 3.48 -3.17 -4.99
N GLY A 107 3.19 -1.89 -4.89
CA GLY A 107 1.82 -1.36 -5.01
C GLY A 107 1.22 -1.55 -6.41
N ILE A 108 2.00 -1.37 -7.48
CA ILE A 108 1.50 -1.50 -8.86
C ILE A 108 1.38 -2.94 -9.34
N THR A 109 2.05 -3.90 -8.72
CA THR A 109 2.07 -5.31 -9.16
C THR A 109 0.67 -5.91 -9.27
N VAL A 110 -0.19 -5.67 -8.29
CA VAL A 110 -1.56 -6.22 -8.28
C VAL A 110 -2.44 -5.57 -9.34
N SER A 111 -2.25 -4.30 -9.62
CA SER A 111 -2.95 -3.58 -10.71
C SER A 111 -2.64 -4.19 -12.07
N GLU A 112 -1.37 -4.48 -12.33
CA GLU A 112 -0.91 -5.10 -13.59
C GLU A 112 -1.47 -6.52 -13.75
N ILE A 113 -1.45 -7.34 -12.71
CA ILE A 113 -1.98 -8.71 -12.71
C ILE A 113 -3.48 -8.69 -13.01
N LYS A 114 -4.27 -7.82 -12.37
CA LYS A 114 -5.72 -7.73 -12.60
C LYS A 114 -6.08 -7.21 -13.98
N LEU A 115 -5.31 -6.28 -14.54
CA LEU A 115 -5.46 -5.83 -15.92
C LEU A 115 -5.19 -6.96 -16.91
N SER A 116 -4.17 -7.78 -16.65
CA SER A 116 -3.86 -8.96 -17.45
C SER A 116 -4.99 -9.99 -17.42
N HIS A 117 -5.54 -10.28 -16.23
CA HIS A 117 -6.69 -11.18 -16.08
C HIS A 117 -7.94 -10.68 -16.81
N ARG A 118 -8.26 -9.39 -16.71
CA ARG A 118 -9.40 -8.81 -17.44
C ARG A 118 -9.26 -8.93 -18.95
N LYS A 119 -8.06 -8.72 -19.50
CA LYS A 119 -7.78 -8.89 -20.92
C LYS A 119 -7.97 -10.35 -21.35
N LYS A 120 -7.56 -11.30 -20.52
CA LYS A 120 -7.69 -12.74 -20.79
C LYS A 120 -9.14 -13.20 -20.74
N CYS A 121 -9.91 -12.80 -19.74
CA CYS A 121 -11.35 -13.11 -19.65
C CYS A 121 -12.15 -12.50 -20.80
N ARG A 122 -11.83 -11.27 -21.22
CA ARG A 122 -12.50 -10.61 -22.34
C ARG A 122 -12.22 -11.31 -23.68
N LYS A 123 -11.01 -11.85 -23.88
CA LYS A 123 -10.69 -12.68 -25.06
C LYS A 123 -11.44 -14.02 -25.04
N MET A 124 -11.64 -14.64 -23.87
CA MET A 124 -12.37 -15.91 -23.76
C MET A 124 -13.89 -15.74 -23.94
N SER A 125 -14.46 -14.59 -23.59
CA SER A 125 -15.90 -14.32 -23.77
C SER A 125 -16.26 -13.84 -25.19
N MET A 126 -15.28 -13.57 -26.05
CA MET A 126 -15.49 -13.17 -27.47
C MET A 126 -15.34 -14.33 -28.46
N ASN A 127 -15.03 -15.51 -27.96
CA ASN A 127 -15.02 -16.78 -28.71
C ASN A 127 -16.21 -17.64 -28.26
#